data_712617dbc6043fa251498eab3347b016
#
_entry.id   712617dbc6043fa251498eab3347b016
#
_cell.length_a   1.000
_cell.length_b   1.000
_cell.length_c   1.000
_cell.angle_alpha   90.00
_cell.angle_beta   90.00
_cell.angle_gamma   90.00
#
_symmetry.space_group_name_H-M   'P 1'
#
loop_
_entity.id
_entity.type
_entity.pdbx_description
1 polymer ?
#
loop_
_entity_poly.entity_id
_entity_poly.type
_entity_poly.pdbx_seq_one_letter_code
_entity_poly.pdbx_strand_id
1 'polypeptide(L)'
;MREIAAQQITDTVRRLCIQANCHLPRDVRERITASHAGEPWPQAREILERIVENYGIADGNDRPICQDTGMACVFLKVGQEVHINGDVAEAIHEGVRQGYSQGYLRKSVVGDPLNRVNTGDNTPAMIYYDLVPGDQVEITVAPKGFGSENMSQIKMLRPSDGVEGVKDFVVKVVEEAGANPCPPIVVGVGIGGTFDKAAYLAKKALMRPLDQRHPHPFYQDLEAELLERINALGIGPQGFGGKTTALAVNIETCPTHIAGLPVAVNINCHVTRHQTEVL
;
A
#
# COMPACT_ATOMS: atom_id res chain seq x y z
N MET A 1 -1.91 14.93 -29.81
CA MET A 1 -2.18 13.80 -28.89
C MET A 1 -0.90 12.97 -28.87
N ARG A 2 -0.38 12.70 -27.69
CA ARG A 2 0.83 11.87 -27.55
C ARG A 2 0.48 10.40 -27.70
N GLU A 3 1.26 9.65 -28.44
CA GLU A 3 1.05 8.21 -28.63
C GLU A 3 1.99 7.40 -27.75
N ILE A 4 1.45 6.38 -27.07
CA ILE A 4 2.19 5.42 -26.26
C ILE A 4 1.82 4.02 -26.72
N ALA A 5 2.81 3.20 -27.04
CA ALA A 5 2.56 1.81 -27.39
C ALA A 5 2.24 0.98 -26.13
N ALA A 6 1.27 0.07 -26.20
CA ALA A 6 0.95 -0.85 -25.09
C ALA A 6 2.18 -1.65 -24.62
N GLN A 7 3.13 -1.96 -25.52
CA GLN A 7 4.39 -2.61 -25.16
C GLN A 7 5.24 -1.82 -24.16
N GLN A 8 5.22 -0.48 -24.23
CA GLN A 8 5.93 0.36 -23.25
C GLN A 8 5.32 0.20 -21.85
N ILE A 9 3.98 0.03 -21.76
CA ILE A 9 3.29 -0.27 -20.50
C ILE A 9 3.72 -1.64 -19.98
N THR A 10 3.73 -2.66 -20.84
CA THR A 10 4.19 -4.02 -20.48
C THR A 10 5.60 -4.00 -19.91
N ASP A 11 6.54 -3.37 -20.59
CA ASP A 11 7.94 -3.31 -20.17
C ASP A 11 8.12 -2.55 -18.86
N THR A 12 7.37 -1.47 -18.68
CA THR A 12 7.37 -0.68 -17.44
C THR A 12 6.79 -1.48 -16.27
N VAL A 13 5.60 -2.07 -16.42
CA VAL A 13 4.98 -2.87 -15.36
C VAL A 13 5.86 -4.06 -14.98
N ARG A 14 6.45 -4.77 -15.96
CA ARG A 14 7.40 -5.85 -15.72
C ARG A 14 8.55 -5.41 -14.81
N ARG A 15 9.21 -4.31 -15.15
CA ARG A 15 10.33 -3.76 -14.39
C ARG A 15 9.90 -3.33 -12.99
N LEU A 16 8.78 -2.62 -12.88
CA LEU A 16 8.27 -2.11 -11.61
C LEU A 16 7.84 -3.25 -10.67
N CYS A 17 7.30 -4.37 -11.17
CA CYS A 17 7.00 -5.55 -10.36
C CYS A 17 8.25 -6.10 -9.66
N ILE A 18 9.37 -6.17 -10.37
CA ILE A 18 10.63 -6.68 -9.83
C ILE A 18 11.20 -5.67 -8.83
N GLN A 19 11.34 -4.42 -9.24
CA GLN A 19 11.92 -3.36 -8.42
C GLN A 19 11.15 -3.16 -7.11
N ALA A 20 9.82 -3.10 -7.17
CA ALA A 20 9.01 -2.93 -5.96
C ALA A 20 9.17 -4.10 -4.97
N ASN A 21 9.43 -5.31 -5.44
CA ASN A 21 9.63 -6.46 -4.57
C ASN A 21 11.03 -6.56 -3.97
N CYS A 22 12.05 -5.97 -4.63
CA CYS A 22 13.44 -6.06 -4.20
C CYS A 22 13.92 -4.83 -3.43
N HIS A 23 13.35 -3.65 -3.72
CA HIS A 23 13.81 -2.37 -3.17
C HIS A 23 12.68 -1.63 -2.45
N LEU A 24 12.85 -1.39 -1.15
CA LEU A 24 11.93 -0.53 -0.41
C LEU A 24 12.12 0.94 -0.82
N PRO A 25 11.04 1.74 -0.90
CA PRO A 25 11.14 3.18 -1.05
C PRO A 25 12.03 3.81 0.03
N ARG A 26 12.71 4.89 -0.34
CA ARG A 26 13.69 5.55 0.53
C ARG A 26 13.07 6.04 1.84
N ASP A 27 11.92 6.69 1.76
CA ASP A 27 11.15 7.20 2.90
C ASP A 27 10.80 6.10 3.91
N VAL A 28 10.45 4.91 3.42
CA VAL A 28 10.15 3.72 4.25
C VAL A 28 11.41 3.25 4.97
N ARG A 29 12.54 3.13 4.26
CA ARG A 29 13.83 2.73 4.86
C ARG A 29 14.26 3.71 5.93
N GLU A 30 14.19 5.01 5.64
CA GLU A 30 14.53 6.08 6.59
C GLU A 30 13.63 6.02 7.84
N ARG A 31 12.34 5.77 7.66
CA ARG A 31 11.39 5.69 8.77
C ARG A 31 11.65 4.45 9.66
N ILE A 32 11.93 3.27 9.07
CA ILE A 32 12.29 2.07 9.83
C ILE A 32 13.59 2.29 10.61
N THR A 33 14.62 2.87 9.96
CA THR A 33 15.91 3.17 10.58
C THR A 33 15.76 4.16 11.74
N ALA A 34 14.94 5.19 11.58
CA ALA A 34 14.64 6.14 12.65
C ALA A 34 13.88 5.47 13.81
N SER A 35 12.97 4.55 13.50
CA SER A 35 12.26 3.77 14.51
C SER A 35 13.20 2.87 15.31
N HIS A 36 14.16 2.21 14.65
CA HIS A 36 15.22 1.42 15.30
C HIS A 36 16.06 2.28 16.27
N ALA A 37 16.50 3.45 15.81
CA ALA A 37 17.30 4.36 16.64
C ALA A 37 16.53 4.90 17.86
N GLY A 38 15.19 5.09 17.73
CA GLY A 38 14.31 5.63 18.77
C GLY A 38 13.61 4.59 19.65
N GLU A 39 13.86 3.28 19.44
CA GLU A 39 13.20 2.21 20.19
C GLU A 39 13.90 1.95 21.54
N PRO A 40 13.24 2.20 22.69
CA PRO A 40 13.86 1.98 23.99
C PRO A 40 13.85 0.50 24.42
N TRP A 41 12.93 -0.31 23.91
CA TRP A 41 12.76 -1.71 24.30
C TRP A 41 13.78 -2.61 23.58
N PRO A 42 14.69 -3.31 24.29
CA PRO A 42 15.80 -4.02 23.67
C PRO A 42 15.37 -5.07 22.65
N GLN A 43 14.35 -5.87 22.97
CA GLN A 43 13.83 -6.90 22.07
C GLN A 43 13.22 -6.30 20.79
N ALA A 44 12.44 -5.24 20.91
CA ALA A 44 11.86 -4.54 19.76
C ALA A 44 12.95 -3.90 18.90
N ARG A 45 13.99 -3.36 19.52
CA ARG A 45 15.16 -2.81 18.82
C ARG A 45 15.89 -3.89 18.02
N GLU A 46 16.12 -5.07 18.58
CA GLU A 46 16.73 -6.19 17.86
C GLU A 46 15.88 -6.64 16.66
N ILE A 47 14.57 -6.70 16.81
CA ILE A 47 13.65 -7.03 15.71
C ILE A 47 13.74 -6.00 14.60
N LEU A 48 13.74 -4.70 14.92
CA LEU A 48 13.91 -3.63 13.93
C LEU A 48 15.28 -3.71 13.25
N GLU A 49 16.34 -4.06 13.96
CA GLU A 49 17.67 -4.32 13.39
C GLU A 49 17.62 -5.44 12.35
N ARG A 50 16.95 -6.55 12.65
CA ARG A 50 16.77 -7.66 11.68
C ARG A 50 15.95 -7.24 10.45
N ILE A 51 14.95 -6.37 10.61
CA ILE A 51 14.20 -5.82 9.49
C ILE A 51 15.12 -4.95 8.61
N VAL A 52 15.97 -4.11 9.22
CA VAL A 52 16.96 -3.26 8.51
C VAL A 52 17.97 -4.14 7.75
N GLU A 53 18.49 -5.16 8.40
CA GLU A 53 19.42 -6.13 7.80
C GLU A 53 18.76 -6.84 6.60
N ASN A 54 17.52 -7.31 6.75
CA ASN A 54 16.80 -8.05 5.71
C ASN A 54 16.60 -7.22 4.44
N TYR A 55 16.13 -5.98 4.55
CA TYR A 55 15.96 -5.16 3.34
C TYR A 55 17.32 -4.73 2.74
N GLY A 56 18.38 -4.60 3.54
CA GLY A 56 19.72 -4.36 3.05
C GLY A 56 20.29 -5.54 2.24
N ILE A 57 20.06 -6.77 2.70
CA ILE A 57 20.41 -8.00 1.96
C ILE A 57 19.61 -8.10 0.65
N ALA A 58 18.32 -7.81 0.70
CA ALA A 58 17.45 -7.85 -0.48
C ALA A 58 17.91 -6.84 -1.55
N ASP A 59 18.15 -5.59 -1.14
CA ASP A 59 18.59 -4.49 -2.00
C ASP A 59 19.95 -4.79 -2.66
N GLY A 60 20.91 -5.30 -1.89
CA GLY A 60 22.26 -5.60 -2.38
C GLY A 60 22.37 -6.84 -3.28
N ASN A 61 21.33 -7.66 -3.35
CA ASN A 61 21.35 -8.91 -4.12
C ASN A 61 20.19 -9.02 -5.13
N ASP A 62 19.41 -7.95 -5.34
CA ASP A 62 18.22 -7.94 -6.20
C ASP A 62 17.27 -9.10 -5.89
N ARG A 63 17.02 -9.36 -4.60
CA ARG A 63 16.16 -10.45 -4.14
C ARG A 63 14.88 -9.91 -3.50
N PRO A 64 13.77 -10.65 -3.60
CA PRO A 64 12.53 -10.27 -2.93
C PRO A 64 12.73 -10.14 -1.41
N ILE A 65 12.25 -9.04 -0.85
CA ILE A 65 12.37 -8.71 0.58
C ILE A 65 11.57 -9.70 1.46
N CYS A 66 10.49 -10.25 0.91
CA CYS A 66 9.56 -11.13 1.60
C CYS A 66 9.15 -12.31 0.69
N GLN A 67 8.81 -13.46 1.26
CA GLN A 67 8.25 -14.59 0.53
C GLN A 67 6.84 -14.28 -0.04
N ASP A 68 6.07 -13.39 0.59
CA ASP A 68 4.83 -12.87 0.02
C ASP A 68 5.14 -11.70 -0.90
N THR A 69 5.33 -11.99 -2.18
CA THR A 69 5.54 -10.97 -3.21
C THR A 69 4.24 -10.33 -3.71
N GLY A 70 3.13 -10.72 -3.11
CA GLY A 70 1.84 -10.06 -3.19
C GLY A 70 1.08 -10.25 -4.49
N MET A 71 -0.11 -9.68 -4.52
CA MET A 71 -0.91 -9.46 -5.71
C MET A 71 -0.57 -8.08 -6.28
N ALA A 72 -0.33 -7.98 -7.59
CA ALA A 72 0.00 -6.69 -8.20
C ALA A 72 -1.21 -5.76 -8.21
N CYS A 73 -1.12 -4.64 -7.48
CA CYS A 73 -2.01 -3.50 -7.64
C CYS A 73 -1.32 -2.49 -8.56
N VAL A 74 -1.98 -2.09 -9.64
CA VAL A 74 -1.43 -1.17 -10.63
C VAL A 74 -2.33 0.05 -10.72
N PHE A 75 -1.76 1.22 -10.43
CA PHE A 75 -2.44 2.51 -10.50
C PHE A 75 -1.93 3.24 -11.73
N LEU A 76 -2.85 3.58 -12.64
CA LEU A 76 -2.57 4.39 -13.81
C LEU A 76 -3.22 5.75 -13.69
N LYS A 77 -2.41 6.81 -13.83
CA LYS A 77 -2.93 8.14 -14.15
C LYS A 77 -2.68 8.38 -15.64
N VAL A 78 -3.75 8.47 -16.40
CA VAL A 78 -3.69 8.64 -17.85
C VAL A 78 -4.04 10.07 -18.22
N GLY A 79 -3.12 10.76 -18.88
CA GLY A 79 -3.35 12.10 -19.41
C GLY A 79 -4.41 12.11 -20.50
N GLN A 80 -5.31 13.08 -20.50
CA GLN A 80 -6.39 13.21 -21.48
C GLN A 80 -5.89 13.42 -22.92
N GLU A 81 -4.64 13.84 -23.09
CA GLU A 81 -4.00 14.07 -24.37
C GLU A 81 -3.16 12.89 -24.84
N VAL A 82 -3.28 11.73 -24.15
CA VAL A 82 -2.60 10.48 -24.51
C VAL A 82 -3.54 9.58 -25.32
N HIS A 83 -3.00 8.97 -26.37
CA HIS A 83 -3.59 7.81 -27.04
C HIS A 83 -2.69 6.59 -26.80
N ILE A 84 -3.26 5.53 -26.26
CA ILE A 84 -2.53 4.27 -26.05
C ILE A 84 -2.88 3.31 -27.17
N ASN A 85 -1.87 2.90 -27.95
CA ASN A 85 -2.02 1.96 -29.06
C ASN A 85 -1.97 0.51 -28.55
N GLY A 86 -3.14 -0.13 -28.43
CA GLY A 86 -3.30 -1.51 -28.00
C GLY A 86 -4.19 -1.65 -26.75
N ASP A 87 -4.31 -2.88 -26.25
CA ASP A 87 -5.09 -3.20 -25.06
C ASP A 87 -4.26 -2.91 -23.79
N VAL A 88 -4.69 -1.91 -23.04
CA VAL A 88 -3.99 -1.45 -21.82
C VAL A 88 -4.07 -2.50 -20.71
N ALA A 89 -5.22 -3.14 -20.53
CA ALA A 89 -5.40 -4.12 -19.47
C ALA A 89 -4.55 -5.36 -19.73
N GLU A 90 -4.55 -5.87 -20.96
CA GLU A 90 -3.72 -7.00 -21.34
C GLU A 90 -2.22 -6.66 -21.27
N ALA A 91 -1.82 -5.45 -21.69
CA ALA A 91 -0.44 -4.99 -21.56
C ALA A 91 0.05 -4.99 -20.09
N ILE A 92 -0.81 -4.60 -19.15
CA ILE A 92 -0.52 -4.64 -17.70
C ILE A 92 -0.42 -6.09 -17.23
N HIS A 93 -1.36 -6.96 -17.60
CA HIS A 93 -1.34 -8.38 -17.24
C HIS A 93 -0.09 -9.08 -17.77
N GLU A 94 0.28 -8.81 -19.02
CA GLU A 94 1.51 -9.34 -19.60
C GLU A 94 2.76 -8.83 -18.86
N GLY A 95 2.80 -7.56 -18.49
CA GLY A 95 3.88 -7.00 -17.67
C GLY A 95 4.01 -7.69 -16.31
N VAL A 96 2.88 -7.97 -15.64
CA VAL A 96 2.85 -8.72 -14.37
C VAL A 96 3.33 -10.15 -14.58
N ARG A 97 2.82 -10.86 -15.60
CA ARG A 97 3.21 -12.23 -15.95
C ARG A 97 4.71 -12.36 -16.15
N GLN A 98 5.29 -11.47 -16.96
CA GLN A 98 6.72 -11.42 -17.21
C GLN A 98 7.52 -11.03 -15.94
N GLY A 99 7.08 -10.01 -15.21
CA GLY A 99 7.75 -9.53 -14.00
C GLY A 99 7.82 -10.61 -12.91
N TYR A 100 6.71 -11.30 -12.66
CA TYR A 100 6.67 -12.37 -11.67
C TYR A 100 7.45 -13.62 -12.10
N SER A 101 7.57 -13.88 -13.38
CA SER A 101 8.38 -14.97 -13.90
C SER A 101 9.87 -14.65 -13.87
N GLN A 102 10.27 -13.50 -14.43
CA GLN A 102 11.68 -13.10 -14.54
C GLN A 102 12.31 -12.71 -13.20
N GLY A 103 11.51 -12.11 -12.31
CA GLY A 103 11.93 -11.74 -10.95
C GLY A 103 11.89 -12.89 -9.94
N TYR A 104 11.56 -14.12 -10.39
CA TYR A 104 11.39 -15.29 -9.49
C TYR A 104 10.41 -15.00 -8.34
N LEU A 105 9.38 -14.21 -8.61
CA LEU A 105 8.40 -13.82 -7.60
C LEU A 105 7.36 -14.92 -7.40
N ARG A 106 6.82 -15.02 -6.18
CA ARG A 106 5.81 -16.02 -5.84
C ARG A 106 4.48 -15.70 -6.52
N LYS A 107 3.94 -16.65 -7.26
CA LYS A 107 2.66 -16.56 -7.95
C LYS A 107 1.55 -16.97 -6.98
N SER A 108 0.79 -16.01 -6.48
CA SER A 108 -0.16 -16.20 -5.36
C SER A 108 -1.62 -16.02 -5.77
N VAL A 109 -1.90 -15.65 -7.03
CA VAL A 109 -3.26 -15.41 -7.50
C VAL A 109 -3.99 -16.72 -7.81
N VAL A 110 -5.23 -16.83 -7.35
CA VAL A 110 -6.16 -17.91 -7.69
C VAL A 110 -7.22 -17.39 -8.66
N GLY A 111 -7.55 -18.19 -9.68
CA GLY A 111 -8.47 -17.80 -10.75
C GLY A 111 -9.93 -17.70 -10.29
N ASP A 112 -10.30 -18.45 -9.25
CA ASP A 112 -11.60 -18.36 -8.60
C ASP A 112 -11.44 -18.30 -7.09
N PRO A 113 -12.12 -17.37 -6.39
CA PRO A 113 -11.93 -17.17 -4.95
C PRO A 113 -12.43 -18.34 -4.10
N LEU A 114 -13.35 -19.16 -4.57
CA LEU A 114 -13.91 -20.31 -3.87
C LEU A 114 -13.26 -21.62 -4.30
N ASN A 115 -13.09 -21.86 -5.59
CA ASN A 115 -12.45 -23.06 -6.15
C ASN A 115 -10.92 -23.05 -6.03
N ARG A 116 -10.29 -21.87 -5.90
CA ARG A 116 -8.91 -21.59 -5.49
C ARG A 116 -7.80 -22.26 -6.32
N VAL A 117 -8.05 -22.49 -7.61
CA VAL A 117 -7.01 -22.96 -8.53
C VAL A 117 -6.05 -21.80 -8.87
N ASN A 118 -4.75 -22.01 -8.64
CA ASN A 118 -3.74 -20.98 -8.93
C ASN A 118 -3.66 -20.71 -10.43
N THR A 119 -3.54 -19.42 -10.81
CA THR A 119 -3.44 -19.01 -12.22
C THR A 119 -2.09 -19.36 -12.86
N GLY A 120 -1.06 -19.57 -12.05
CA GLY A 120 0.28 -19.95 -12.50
C GLY A 120 1.15 -18.80 -12.99
N ASP A 121 0.60 -17.58 -13.08
CA ASP A 121 1.28 -16.40 -13.65
C ASP A 121 1.10 -15.11 -12.83
N ASN A 122 0.37 -15.18 -11.72
CA ASN A 122 0.02 -14.06 -10.82
C ASN A 122 -0.87 -13.00 -11.46
N THR A 123 -1.63 -13.33 -12.49
CA THR A 123 -2.68 -12.48 -13.08
C THR A 123 -4.08 -12.95 -12.67
N PRO A 124 -5.12 -12.08 -12.74
CA PRO A 124 -5.07 -10.69 -13.16
C PRO A 124 -4.47 -9.77 -12.10
N ALA A 125 -3.92 -8.65 -12.52
CA ALA A 125 -3.60 -7.52 -11.64
C ALA A 125 -4.88 -6.80 -11.21
N MET A 126 -4.85 -6.14 -10.06
CA MET A 126 -5.88 -5.17 -9.67
C MET A 126 -5.53 -3.82 -10.25
N ILE A 127 -6.28 -3.37 -11.26
CA ILE A 127 -5.97 -2.16 -12.03
C ILE A 127 -6.91 -1.04 -11.62
N TYR A 128 -6.34 0.12 -11.32
CA TYR A 128 -7.06 1.34 -10.97
C TYR A 128 -6.69 2.45 -11.96
N TYR A 129 -7.68 3.13 -12.52
CA TYR A 129 -7.49 4.19 -13.50
C TYR A 129 -7.95 5.55 -12.93
N ASP A 130 -7.06 6.54 -13.03
CA ASP A 130 -7.39 7.94 -12.85
C ASP A 130 -7.16 8.67 -14.20
N LEU A 131 -8.18 9.37 -14.71
CA LEU A 131 -8.03 10.24 -15.87
C LEU A 131 -7.65 11.64 -15.38
N VAL A 132 -6.55 12.19 -15.90
CA VAL A 132 -5.98 13.47 -15.45
C VAL A 132 -5.71 14.40 -16.65
N PRO A 133 -5.62 15.72 -16.47
CA PRO A 133 -5.13 16.62 -17.52
C PRO A 133 -3.67 16.30 -17.92
N GLY A 134 -3.32 16.61 -19.18
CA GLY A 134 -1.95 16.48 -19.68
C GLY A 134 -1.73 15.29 -20.60
N ASP A 135 -0.47 15.02 -20.92
CA ASP A 135 -0.01 14.09 -21.93
C ASP A 135 0.94 13.00 -21.42
N GLN A 136 0.92 12.74 -20.12
CA GLN A 136 1.75 11.73 -19.48
C GLN A 136 0.92 10.54 -19.00
N VAL A 137 1.57 9.39 -18.86
CA VAL A 137 1.02 8.22 -18.18
C VAL A 137 1.91 7.89 -16.99
N GLU A 138 1.39 8.07 -15.77
CA GLU A 138 2.06 7.64 -14.55
C GLU A 138 1.58 6.23 -14.19
N ILE A 139 2.53 5.34 -14.01
CA ILE A 139 2.27 3.94 -13.65
C ILE A 139 2.91 3.66 -12.29
N THR A 140 2.09 3.31 -11.31
CA THR A 140 2.57 2.84 -10.00
C THR A 140 2.21 1.37 -9.82
N VAL A 141 3.20 0.55 -9.55
CA VAL A 141 3.01 -0.87 -9.18
C VAL A 141 3.26 -1.03 -7.70
N ALA A 142 2.26 -1.55 -6.99
CA ALA A 142 2.27 -1.80 -5.56
C ALA A 142 1.91 -3.27 -5.28
N PRO A 143 2.89 -4.16 -5.10
CA PRO A 143 2.63 -5.53 -4.72
C PRO A 143 2.00 -5.58 -3.31
N LYS A 144 0.76 -6.05 -3.22
CA LYS A 144 -0.01 -6.08 -1.97
C LYS A 144 0.01 -7.46 -1.33
N GLY A 145 0.73 -7.58 -0.22
CA GLY A 145 0.77 -8.79 0.58
C GLY A 145 -0.55 -9.04 1.33
N PHE A 146 -0.98 -10.31 1.39
CA PHE A 146 -2.31 -10.64 1.92
C PHE A 146 -2.34 -10.84 3.43
N GLY A 147 -1.22 -11.02 4.10
CA GLY A 147 -1.17 -11.01 5.57
C GLY A 147 -1.70 -9.68 6.14
N SER A 148 -1.34 -8.57 5.51
CA SER A 148 -1.84 -7.25 5.90
C SER A 148 -3.16 -6.86 5.22
N GLU A 149 -3.40 -7.28 3.96
CA GLU A 149 -4.68 -7.02 3.28
C GLU A 149 -5.86 -7.62 4.05
N ASN A 150 -5.72 -8.83 4.57
CA ASN A 150 -6.77 -9.52 5.33
C ASN A 150 -7.15 -8.81 6.64
N MET A 151 -6.32 -7.90 7.13
CA MET A 151 -6.59 -7.13 8.35
C MET A 151 -7.31 -5.81 8.08
N SER A 152 -7.58 -5.50 6.82
CA SER A 152 -8.25 -4.26 6.40
C SER A 152 -9.75 -4.36 6.63
N GLN A 153 -10.37 -3.23 6.98
CA GLN A 153 -11.80 -3.17 7.27
C GLN A 153 -12.43 -1.91 6.68
N ILE A 154 -13.73 -1.98 6.44
CA ILE A 154 -14.55 -0.82 6.06
C ILE A 154 -15.80 -0.77 6.91
N LYS A 155 -16.23 0.43 7.26
CA LYS A 155 -17.46 0.67 8.02
C LYS A 155 -18.19 1.89 7.50
N MET A 156 -19.51 1.77 7.40
CA MET A 156 -20.41 2.89 7.16
C MET A 156 -20.74 3.51 8.52
N LEU A 157 -20.00 4.54 8.91
CA LEU A 157 -20.27 5.32 10.11
C LEU A 157 -21.46 6.25 9.90
N ARG A 158 -22.04 6.73 10.99
CA ARG A 158 -23.08 7.77 10.96
C ARG A 158 -22.40 9.14 10.99
N PRO A 159 -22.95 10.17 10.34
CA PRO A 159 -22.43 11.54 10.48
C PRO A 159 -22.33 12.00 11.94
N SER A 160 -23.24 11.52 12.82
CA SER A 160 -23.21 11.79 14.26
C SER A 160 -22.04 11.16 15.03
N ASP A 161 -21.40 10.13 14.48
CA ASP A 161 -20.21 9.53 15.08
C ASP A 161 -18.98 10.47 14.98
N GLY A 162 -19.01 11.37 13.98
CA GLY A 162 -18.04 12.46 13.84
C GLY A 162 -16.58 12.00 13.78
N VAL A 163 -15.70 12.90 14.13
CA VAL A 163 -14.23 12.66 14.09
C VAL A 163 -13.81 11.59 15.10
N GLU A 164 -14.39 11.59 16.29
CA GLU A 164 -14.04 10.58 17.31
C GLU A 164 -14.44 9.18 16.86
N GLY A 165 -15.61 9.01 16.24
CA GLY A 165 -16.01 7.71 15.68
C GLY A 165 -15.07 7.22 14.59
N VAL A 166 -14.50 8.13 13.79
CA VAL A 166 -13.45 7.78 12.80
C VAL A 166 -12.17 7.32 13.52
N LYS A 167 -11.71 8.06 14.52
CA LYS A 167 -10.50 7.73 15.30
C LYS A 167 -10.66 6.37 15.97
N ASP A 168 -11.76 6.15 16.67
CA ASP A 168 -12.05 4.91 17.38
C ASP A 168 -12.08 3.71 16.42
N PHE A 169 -12.69 3.88 15.23
CA PHE A 169 -12.72 2.82 14.24
C PHE A 169 -11.33 2.48 13.70
N VAL A 170 -10.51 3.49 13.36
CA VAL A 170 -9.15 3.27 12.84
C VAL A 170 -8.27 2.57 13.88
N VAL A 171 -8.29 3.04 15.13
CA VAL A 171 -7.50 2.44 16.23
C VAL A 171 -7.96 1.00 16.50
N LYS A 172 -9.28 0.76 16.55
CA LYS A 172 -9.87 -0.57 16.73
C LYS A 172 -9.43 -1.56 15.65
N VAL A 173 -9.42 -1.15 14.37
CA VAL A 173 -8.96 -2.01 13.28
C VAL A 173 -7.52 -2.46 13.48
N VAL A 174 -6.64 -1.55 13.91
CA VAL A 174 -5.24 -1.88 14.18
C VAL A 174 -5.09 -2.76 15.43
N GLU A 175 -5.86 -2.51 16.48
CA GLU A 175 -5.87 -3.33 17.70
C GLU A 175 -6.31 -4.77 17.38
N GLU A 176 -7.40 -4.95 16.62
CA GLU A 176 -7.89 -6.27 16.18
C GLU A 176 -6.90 -6.97 15.22
N ALA A 177 -6.18 -6.23 14.40
CA ALA A 177 -5.15 -6.78 13.52
C ALA A 177 -3.95 -7.34 14.31
N GLY A 178 -3.58 -6.69 15.40
CA GLY A 178 -2.49 -7.12 16.28
C GLY A 178 -1.19 -7.36 15.53
N ALA A 179 -0.58 -8.52 15.73
CA ALA A 179 0.67 -8.94 15.09
C ALA A 179 0.51 -9.45 13.65
N ASN A 180 -0.73 -9.80 13.22
CA ASN A 180 -0.97 -10.46 11.93
C ASN A 180 -0.45 -9.71 10.70
N PRO A 181 -0.50 -8.36 10.63
CA PRO A 181 0.01 -7.61 9.49
C PRO A 181 1.53 -7.39 9.51
N CYS A 182 2.29 -8.06 10.38
CA CYS A 182 3.73 -7.91 10.53
C CYS A 182 4.17 -6.45 10.78
N PRO A 183 3.82 -5.84 11.93
CA PRO A 183 4.25 -4.48 12.24
C PRO A 183 5.78 -4.32 12.30
N PRO A 184 6.31 -3.10 12.13
CA PRO A 184 5.57 -1.83 12.08
C PRO A 184 4.81 -1.63 10.77
N ILE A 185 3.55 -1.24 10.86
CA ILE A 185 2.62 -1.12 9.74
C ILE A 185 2.56 0.29 9.15
N VAL A 186 2.03 0.40 7.94
CA VAL A 186 1.51 1.66 7.38
C VAL A 186 0.01 1.54 7.23
N VAL A 187 -0.70 2.54 7.71
CA VAL A 187 -2.17 2.57 7.72
C VAL A 187 -2.67 3.58 6.71
N GLY A 188 -3.40 3.11 5.70
CA GLY A 188 -4.12 3.96 4.77
C GLY A 188 -5.58 4.08 5.18
N VAL A 189 -6.07 5.29 5.28
CA VAL A 189 -7.46 5.59 5.66
C VAL A 189 -8.15 6.31 4.54
N GLY A 190 -9.29 5.80 4.10
CA GLY A 190 -10.16 6.44 3.12
C GLY A 190 -11.44 6.94 3.78
N ILE A 191 -11.75 8.22 3.68
CA ILE A 191 -12.91 8.85 4.31
C ILE A 191 -13.78 9.51 3.25
N GLY A 192 -15.05 9.16 3.24
CA GLY A 192 -16.04 9.77 2.35
C GLY A 192 -16.23 9.01 1.03
N GLY A 193 -16.89 9.66 0.06
CA GLY A 193 -17.35 9.03 -1.18
C GLY A 193 -18.48 8.03 -0.92
N THR A 194 -18.39 6.88 -1.58
CA THR A 194 -19.26 5.72 -1.47
C THR A 194 -18.49 4.55 -0.84
N PHE A 195 -19.15 3.43 -0.59
CA PHE A 195 -18.54 2.22 -0.03
C PHE A 195 -17.25 1.79 -0.76
N ASP A 196 -17.32 1.65 -2.07
CA ASP A 196 -16.20 1.30 -2.95
C ASP A 196 -15.13 2.39 -3.00
N LYS A 197 -15.56 3.68 -3.04
CA LYS A 197 -14.65 4.82 -3.10
C LYS A 197 -13.82 4.95 -1.82
N ALA A 198 -14.41 4.75 -0.65
CA ALA A 198 -13.66 4.75 0.62
C ALA A 198 -12.58 3.66 0.65
N ALA A 199 -12.91 2.44 0.19
CA ALA A 199 -11.96 1.34 0.09
C ALA A 199 -10.81 1.67 -0.89
N TYR A 200 -11.12 2.23 -2.06
CA TYR A 200 -10.13 2.70 -3.02
C TYR A 200 -9.21 3.78 -2.43
N LEU A 201 -9.78 4.78 -1.74
CA LEU A 201 -9.02 5.87 -1.10
C LEU A 201 -8.07 5.33 -0.03
N ALA A 202 -8.51 4.40 0.80
CA ALA A 202 -7.66 3.77 1.81
C ALA A 202 -6.46 3.05 1.16
N LYS A 203 -6.67 2.35 0.06
CA LYS A 203 -5.60 1.69 -0.69
C LYS A 203 -4.67 2.71 -1.37
N LYS A 204 -5.21 3.77 -1.94
CA LYS A 204 -4.45 4.86 -2.55
C LYS A 204 -3.58 5.60 -1.53
N ALA A 205 -4.09 5.79 -0.32
CA ALA A 205 -3.36 6.44 0.78
C ALA A 205 -2.04 5.72 1.14
N LEU A 206 -1.98 4.39 0.93
CA LEU A 206 -0.75 3.61 1.14
C LEU A 206 0.38 3.93 0.14
N MET A 207 0.06 4.59 -0.98
CA MET A 207 1.04 4.98 -2.01
C MET A 207 1.65 6.36 -1.76
N ARG A 208 1.12 7.12 -0.79
CA ARG A 208 1.70 8.42 -0.44
C ARG A 208 3.00 8.21 0.35
N PRO A 209 4.10 8.92 0.00
CA PRO A 209 5.35 8.87 0.74
C PRO A 209 5.15 9.16 2.23
N LEU A 210 5.89 8.45 3.10
CA LEU A 210 5.72 8.52 4.56
C LEU A 210 6.22 9.86 5.16
N ASP A 211 7.01 10.60 4.42
CA ASP A 211 7.50 11.94 4.75
C ASP A 211 6.57 13.06 4.24
N GLN A 212 5.60 12.71 3.41
CA GLN A 212 4.63 13.67 2.85
C GLN A 212 3.36 13.71 3.69
N ARG A 213 3.11 14.83 4.35
CA ARG A 213 1.89 15.04 5.13
C ARG A 213 0.70 15.41 4.24
N HIS A 214 -0.50 15.22 4.76
CA HIS A 214 -1.73 15.65 4.09
C HIS A 214 -1.71 17.17 3.83
N PRO A 215 -2.14 17.65 2.63
CA PRO A 215 -2.09 19.08 2.30
C PRO A 215 -3.06 19.93 3.14
N HIS A 216 -4.14 19.35 3.66
CA HIS A 216 -5.09 20.06 4.52
C HIS A 216 -4.70 19.90 5.99
N PRO A 217 -4.47 21.01 6.76
CA PRO A 217 -3.98 20.97 8.14
C PRO A 217 -4.81 20.07 9.07
N PHE A 218 -6.13 20.13 8.97
CA PHE A 218 -7.02 19.29 9.79
C PHE A 218 -6.71 17.79 9.67
N TYR A 219 -6.51 17.29 8.45
CA TYR A 219 -6.18 15.88 8.24
C TYR A 219 -4.73 15.56 8.58
N GLN A 220 -3.83 16.53 8.41
CA GLN A 220 -2.44 16.41 8.87
C GLN A 220 -2.36 16.19 10.40
N ASP A 221 -3.15 16.95 11.16
CA ASP A 221 -3.23 16.80 12.61
C ASP A 221 -3.89 15.47 13.00
N LEU A 222 -4.93 15.07 12.27
CA LEU A 222 -5.61 13.79 12.48
C LEU A 222 -4.68 12.58 12.20
N GLU A 223 -3.85 12.64 11.14
CA GLU A 223 -2.82 11.62 10.85
C GLU A 223 -1.83 11.49 12.01
N ALA A 224 -1.37 12.61 12.54
CA ALA A 224 -0.42 12.63 13.66
C ALA A 224 -1.04 12.06 14.94
N GLU A 225 -2.25 12.45 15.28
CA GLU A 225 -2.98 11.95 16.46
C GLU A 225 -3.27 10.44 16.35
N LEU A 226 -3.72 9.98 15.17
CA LEU A 226 -3.96 8.54 14.93
C LEU A 226 -2.68 7.73 15.05
N LEU A 227 -1.56 8.23 14.52
CA LEU A 227 -0.26 7.56 14.65
C LEU A 227 0.16 7.44 16.12
N GLU A 228 -0.05 8.49 16.92
CA GLU A 228 0.23 8.46 18.35
C GLU A 228 -0.66 7.44 19.09
N ARG A 229 -1.98 7.47 18.84
CA ARG A 229 -2.94 6.52 19.46
C ARG A 229 -2.62 5.06 19.10
N ILE A 230 -2.26 4.79 17.83
CA ILE A 230 -1.90 3.46 17.36
C ILE A 230 -0.59 2.99 18.01
N ASN A 231 0.41 3.84 18.10
CA ASN A 231 1.68 3.49 18.75
C ASN A 231 1.52 3.30 20.26
N ALA A 232 0.57 3.97 20.89
CA ALA A 232 0.22 3.76 22.30
C ALA A 232 -0.40 2.39 22.60
N LEU A 233 -0.88 1.64 21.58
CA LEU A 233 -1.33 0.25 21.74
C LEU A 233 -0.19 -0.69 22.16
N GLY A 234 1.07 -0.32 21.89
CA GLY A 234 2.24 -1.08 22.34
C GLY A 234 2.38 -2.46 21.67
N ILE A 235 1.74 -2.71 20.52
CA ILE A 235 1.85 -3.98 19.78
C ILE A 235 3.30 -4.19 19.35
N GLY A 236 3.97 -3.14 18.88
CA GLY A 236 5.40 -3.11 18.57
C GLY A 236 5.81 -3.95 17.36
N PRO A 237 7.11 -3.92 17.02
CA PRO A 237 7.64 -4.66 15.87
C PRO A 237 7.33 -6.16 15.97
N GLN A 238 6.76 -6.72 14.91
CA GLN A 238 6.31 -8.12 14.79
C GLN A 238 5.35 -8.60 15.90
N GLY A 239 4.75 -7.66 16.67
CA GLY A 239 3.84 -8.00 17.76
C GLY A 239 4.52 -8.39 19.08
N PHE A 240 5.81 -8.11 19.24
CA PHE A 240 6.58 -8.46 20.45
C PHE A 240 6.66 -7.31 21.49
N GLY A 241 5.80 -6.31 21.35
CA GLY A 241 5.86 -5.12 22.20
C GLY A 241 6.85 -4.08 21.68
N GLY A 242 6.84 -2.90 22.28
CA GLY A 242 7.70 -1.79 21.90
C GLY A 242 6.94 -0.55 21.46
N LYS A 243 7.68 0.49 21.13
CA LYS A 243 7.14 1.82 20.84
C LYS A 243 6.52 1.92 19.44
N THR A 244 7.04 1.18 18.46
CA THR A 244 6.68 1.38 17.05
C THR A 244 5.74 0.29 16.55
N THR A 245 4.43 0.54 16.61
CA THR A 245 3.40 -0.30 16.00
C THR A 245 3.16 0.10 14.54
N ALA A 246 3.13 1.40 14.26
CA ALA A 246 2.96 1.94 12.91
C ALA A 246 4.05 2.97 12.59
N LEU A 247 4.43 3.01 11.30
CA LEU A 247 5.38 3.97 10.73
C LEU A 247 4.67 5.26 10.33
N ALA A 248 3.46 5.15 9.80
CA ALA A 248 2.64 6.27 9.36
C ALA A 248 1.15 5.91 9.31
N VAL A 249 0.32 6.94 9.39
CA VAL A 249 -1.09 6.93 9.03
C VAL A 249 -1.27 7.95 7.92
N ASN A 250 -1.79 7.54 6.77
CA ASN A 250 -2.08 8.41 5.64
C ASN A 250 -3.58 8.42 5.38
N ILE A 251 -4.17 9.61 5.26
CA ILE A 251 -5.62 9.80 5.02
C ILE A 251 -5.84 10.34 3.62
N GLU A 252 -6.77 9.76 2.87
CA GLU A 252 -7.31 10.30 1.63
C GLU A 252 -8.81 10.54 1.79
N THR A 253 -9.31 11.63 1.22
CA THR A 253 -10.70 12.04 1.42
C THR A 253 -11.44 12.32 0.13
N CYS A 254 -12.75 12.19 0.17
CA CYS A 254 -13.66 12.56 -0.92
C CYS A 254 -14.95 13.11 -0.31
N PRO A 255 -15.59 14.12 -0.95
CA PRO A 255 -16.92 14.53 -0.57
C PRO A 255 -17.89 13.35 -0.52
N THR A 256 -18.82 13.37 0.43
CA THR A 256 -19.79 12.29 0.63
C THR A 256 -21.22 12.82 0.76
N HIS A 257 -22.20 11.92 0.74
CA HIS A 257 -23.60 12.25 0.96
C HIS A 257 -23.83 12.71 2.39
N ILE A 258 -24.69 13.70 2.62
CA ILE A 258 -24.96 14.29 3.94
C ILE A 258 -25.38 13.26 5.01
N ALA A 259 -25.97 12.15 4.60
CA ALA A 259 -26.41 11.07 5.50
C ALA A 259 -25.40 9.96 5.71
N GLY A 260 -24.19 10.06 5.15
CA GLY A 260 -23.18 8.99 5.21
C GLY A 260 -21.82 9.47 5.69
N LEU A 261 -21.08 8.55 6.31
CA LEU A 261 -19.67 8.71 6.67
C LEU A 261 -18.94 7.37 6.47
N PRO A 262 -18.71 6.96 5.21
CA PRO A 262 -17.95 5.75 4.95
C PRO A 262 -16.48 5.95 5.33
N VAL A 263 -15.91 4.98 6.04
CA VAL A 263 -14.50 4.95 6.44
C VAL A 263 -13.92 3.57 6.16
N ALA A 264 -12.82 3.54 5.43
CA ALA A 264 -12.06 2.32 5.18
C ALA A 264 -10.65 2.45 5.74
N VAL A 265 -10.14 1.33 6.25
CA VAL A 265 -8.77 1.19 6.74
C VAL A 265 -8.10 0.07 5.98
N ASN A 266 -7.04 0.37 5.23
CA ASN A 266 -6.22 -0.62 4.54
C ASN A 266 -4.82 -0.64 5.15
N ILE A 267 -4.28 -1.82 5.43
CA ILE A 267 -3.03 -1.97 6.17
C ILE A 267 -1.95 -2.54 5.26
N ASN A 268 -0.75 -1.95 5.31
CA ASN A 268 0.49 -2.54 4.81
C ASN A 268 1.39 -2.97 5.97
N CYS A 269 2.13 -4.08 5.80
CA CYS A 269 3.20 -4.49 6.71
C CYS A 269 4.42 -3.56 6.58
N HIS A 270 5.49 -3.85 7.34
CA HIS A 270 6.76 -3.12 7.23
C HIS A 270 7.40 -3.18 5.84
N VAL A 271 7.05 -4.17 5.00
CA VAL A 271 7.41 -4.21 3.58
C VAL A 271 6.35 -3.44 2.77
N THR A 272 6.10 -2.18 3.12
CA THR A 272 5.26 -1.29 2.32
C THR A 272 6.07 -0.83 1.11
N ARG A 273 5.67 -1.31 -0.06
CA ARG A 273 6.49 -1.24 -1.28
C ARG A 273 5.66 -0.81 -2.47
N HIS A 274 6.17 0.11 -3.21
CA HIS A 274 5.66 0.51 -4.52
C HIS A 274 6.76 1.18 -5.32
N GLN A 275 6.62 1.17 -6.63
CA GLN A 275 7.51 1.88 -7.55
C GLN A 275 6.68 2.59 -8.61
N THR A 276 7.12 3.77 -9.00
CA THR A 276 6.39 4.63 -9.94
C THR A 276 7.30 5.05 -11.09
N GLU A 277 6.74 5.08 -12.28
CA GLU A 277 7.41 5.62 -13.48
C GLU A 277 6.41 6.42 -14.30
N VAL A 278 6.91 7.46 -14.97
CA VAL A 278 6.14 8.33 -15.86
C VAL A 278 6.61 8.11 -17.29
N LEU A 279 5.68 7.73 -18.17
CA LEU A 279 5.87 7.60 -19.61
C LEU A 279 5.47 8.89 -20.31
#